data_19d79382a327c367e4802a73ccf1cd03
#
_entry.id   19d79382a327c367e4802a73ccf1cd03
#
_cell.length_a   1.000
_cell.length_b   1.000
_cell.length_c   1.000
_cell.angle_alpha   90.00
_cell.angle_beta   90.00
_cell.angle_gamma   90.00
#
_symmetry.space_group_name_H-M   'P 1'
#
loop_
_entity.id
_entity.type
_entity.pdbx_description
1 polymer ?
#
loop_
_entity_poly.entity_id
_entity_poly.type
_entity_poly.pdbx_seq_one_letter_code
_entity_poly.pdbx_strand_id
1 'polypeptide(L)'
;MRRPPEAHYSFTIPSIHDDTTLDCRIYHPDTLAKPKDLADLAQWRRKGIVMAHPYAPMGGSYDDRVVGIVVEEFLHAGWMVGTFNFRGAHGSKGRTSWSGRPELDDYTSFAAFFMHYISCLRPRITSDLTFVPDQSPILSNQSESAPVQDDASPMVILGGYSYGSLILRHLPPVPTILQPFSAPIAGTAADEIVLRARKLADQSNLEWINLARDETRARRKSRAGNEPRPPVTMGGEETSPEKRRSSRDVRRSLEGGSRLEIRTRLRSLSHRRRHESHEPIPQPEKKSATTTMPDVRYLLISPLTPPTSTLAAPALIHKFWSRSKDDCQEVIGKHITLAIYGDQDIFASSKKIRDRSEQLKAEPNSRFTSVEVAGAGHFWHENGVEVRLRSALKEWETAIR
;
A
#
# COMPACT_ATOMS: atom_id res chain seq x y z
N MET A 1 1.14 -27.45 4.63
CA MET A 1 1.57 -26.08 4.24
C MET A 1 0.34 -25.19 4.22
N ARG A 2 0.36 -24.04 4.89
CA ARG A 2 -0.71 -23.05 4.76
C ARG A 2 -0.69 -22.47 3.34
N ARG A 3 -1.85 -22.19 2.77
CA ARG A 3 -1.94 -21.50 1.47
C ARG A 3 -1.42 -20.07 1.65
N PRO A 4 -0.55 -19.57 0.73
CA PRO A 4 -0.07 -18.19 0.84
C PRO A 4 -1.25 -17.21 0.84
N PRO A 5 -1.16 -16.08 1.54
CA PRO A 5 -2.20 -15.06 1.54
C PRO A 5 -2.52 -14.60 0.12
N GLU A 6 -3.78 -14.38 -0.19
CA GLU A 6 -4.21 -13.83 -1.47
C GLU A 6 -4.03 -12.31 -1.47
N ALA A 7 -3.44 -11.78 -2.55
CA ALA A 7 -3.26 -10.34 -2.68
C ALA A 7 -4.61 -9.64 -2.89
N HIS A 8 -4.83 -8.53 -2.19
CA HIS A 8 -6.00 -7.69 -2.38
C HIS A 8 -5.97 -6.99 -3.74
N TYR A 9 -4.79 -6.50 -4.12
CA TYR A 9 -4.52 -5.95 -5.45
C TYR A 9 -3.26 -6.58 -6.05
N SER A 10 -3.34 -6.97 -7.34
CA SER A 10 -2.20 -7.29 -8.19
C SER A 10 -2.21 -6.33 -9.37
N PHE A 11 -1.12 -5.61 -9.59
CA PHE A 11 -1.03 -4.52 -10.56
C PHE A 11 0.42 -4.28 -10.97
N THR A 12 0.63 -3.37 -11.90
CA THR A 12 1.98 -2.97 -12.32
C THR A 12 2.19 -1.48 -12.13
N ILE A 13 3.44 -1.06 -11.91
CA ILE A 13 3.88 0.34 -11.94
C ILE A 13 5.11 0.48 -12.84
N PRO A 14 5.38 1.66 -13.42
CA PRO A 14 6.66 1.93 -14.06
C PRO A 14 7.75 2.16 -13.01
N SER A 15 9.01 1.84 -13.35
CA SER A 15 10.18 2.28 -12.61
C SER A 15 10.51 3.72 -12.98
N ILE A 16 10.88 4.55 -11.98
CA ILE A 16 11.36 5.92 -12.24
C ILE A 16 12.69 5.97 -12.98
N HIS A 17 13.38 4.84 -13.11
CA HIS A 17 14.66 4.75 -13.82
C HIS A 17 14.50 4.86 -15.33
N ASP A 18 13.56 4.08 -15.89
CA ASP A 18 13.45 3.88 -17.33
C ASP A 18 12.08 3.36 -17.79
N ASP A 19 11.04 3.62 -17.02
CA ASP A 19 9.66 3.15 -17.27
C ASP A 19 9.49 1.61 -17.32
N THR A 20 10.52 0.84 -16.92
CA THR A 20 10.41 -0.63 -16.83
C THR A 20 9.21 -1.00 -15.96
N THR A 21 8.35 -1.88 -16.49
CA THR A 21 7.15 -2.34 -15.78
C THR A 21 7.52 -3.28 -14.65
N LEU A 22 7.13 -2.94 -13.45
CA LEU A 22 7.30 -3.73 -12.22
C LEU A 22 5.97 -4.37 -11.81
N ASP A 23 5.99 -5.66 -11.51
CA ASP A 23 4.84 -6.42 -11.02
C ASP A 23 4.75 -6.31 -9.50
N CYS A 24 3.56 -5.92 -9.00
CA CYS A 24 3.37 -5.48 -7.62
C CYS A 24 2.11 -6.10 -7.00
N ARG A 25 2.14 -6.29 -5.67
CA ARG A 25 0.99 -6.75 -4.90
C ARG A 25 0.79 -5.92 -3.63
N ILE A 26 -0.46 -5.70 -3.28
CA ILE A 26 -0.89 -5.16 -1.98
C ILE A 26 -1.77 -6.19 -1.30
N TYR A 27 -1.50 -6.41 -0.02
CA TYR A 27 -2.27 -7.28 0.85
C TYR A 27 -2.89 -6.43 1.96
N HIS A 28 -4.19 -6.54 2.13
CA HIS A 28 -4.90 -5.94 3.25
C HIS A 28 -5.02 -6.95 4.40
N PRO A 29 -4.83 -6.53 5.66
CA PRO A 29 -5.18 -7.37 6.80
C PRO A 29 -6.69 -7.61 6.83
N ASP A 30 -7.14 -8.70 7.44
CA ASP A 30 -8.56 -9.09 7.47
C ASP A 30 -9.48 -7.99 8.00
N THR A 31 -8.99 -7.16 8.93
CA THR A 31 -9.70 -5.99 9.46
C THR A 31 -10.02 -4.92 8.41
N LEU A 32 -9.30 -4.89 7.30
CA LEU A 32 -9.52 -3.96 6.18
C LEU A 32 -10.14 -4.66 4.96
N ALA A 33 -9.74 -5.91 4.68
CA ALA A 33 -10.21 -6.66 3.52
C ALA A 33 -11.63 -7.22 3.71
N LYS A 34 -11.97 -7.61 4.95
CA LYS A 34 -13.26 -8.20 5.34
C LYS A 34 -13.68 -7.67 6.70
N PRO A 35 -13.87 -6.36 6.86
CA PRO A 35 -14.22 -5.78 8.14
C PRO A 35 -15.58 -6.33 8.60
N LYS A 36 -15.67 -6.67 9.88
CA LYS A 36 -16.92 -7.18 10.48
C LYS A 36 -17.89 -6.02 10.71
N ASP A 37 -17.36 -4.87 11.08
CA ASP A 37 -18.10 -3.64 11.32
C ASP A 37 -17.23 -2.40 11.05
N LEU A 38 -17.81 -1.22 11.17
CA LEU A 38 -17.11 0.04 10.99
C LEU A 38 -16.08 0.33 12.11
N ALA A 39 -16.21 -0.30 13.27
CA ALA A 39 -15.28 -0.12 14.37
C ALA A 39 -13.91 -0.75 14.04
N ASP A 40 -13.90 -1.90 13.36
CA ASP A 40 -12.67 -2.53 12.87
C ASP A 40 -11.88 -1.57 11.98
N LEU A 41 -12.57 -0.89 11.04
CA LEU A 41 -11.95 0.09 10.15
C LEU A 41 -11.42 1.31 10.91
N ALA A 42 -12.21 1.84 11.85
CA ALA A 42 -11.86 3.04 12.59
C ALA A 42 -10.65 2.85 13.54
N GLN A 43 -10.38 1.62 13.98
CA GLN A 43 -9.26 1.29 14.86
C GLN A 43 -7.94 1.10 14.12
N TRP A 44 -7.94 0.94 12.80
CA TRP A 44 -6.72 0.72 12.05
C TRP A 44 -5.84 1.98 12.00
N ARG A 45 -4.57 1.82 12.41
CA ARG A 45 -3.58 2.91 12.54
C ARG A 45 -2.69 2.96 11.32
N ARG A 46 -3.12 3.31 10.13
CA ARG A 46 -2.31 3.54 8.90
C ARG A 46 -0.88 2.97 8.96
N LYS A 47 -0.75 1.66 9.20
CA LYS A 47 0.54 0.99 9.32
C LYS A 47 0.75 -0.02 8.19
N GLY A 48 1.96 0.00 7.59
CA GLY A 48 2.25 -0.88 6.48
C GLY A 48 3.73 -1.23 6.37
N ILE A 49 4.02 -2.31 5.64
CA ILE A 49 5.37 -2.79 5.35
C ILE A 49 5.53 -3.04 3.86
N VAL A 50 6.64 -2.56 3.30
CA VAL A 50 7.15 -2.97 1.98
C VAL A 50 8.17 -4.07 2.19
N MET A 51 8.07 -5.18 1.45
CA MET A 51 9.05 -6.26 1.53
C MET A 51 9.63 -6.58 0.15
N ALA A 52 10.95 -6.36 0.00
CA ALA A 52 11.71 -6.66 -1.20
C ALA A 52 12.31 -8.06 -1.14
N HIS A 53 12.27 -8.76 -2.29
CA HIS A 53 12.66 -10.14 -2.46
C HIS A 53 14.19 -10.33 -2.66
N PRO A 54 14.71 -11.60 -2.61
CA PRO A 54 16.12 -11.91 -2.85
C PRO A 54 16.49 -11.79 -4.34
N TYR A 55 17.71 -12.16 -4.71
CA TYR A 55 18.29 -11.96 -6.03
C TYR A 55 17.52 -12.69 -7.15
N ALA A 56 16.96 -11.93 -8.09
CA ALA A 56 16.11 -12.46 -9.16
C ALA A 56 16.77 -13.52 -10.03
N PRO A 57 18.06 -13.39 -10.48
CA PRO A 57 18.71 -14.42 -11.26
C PRO A 57 18.88 -15.78 -10.56
N MET A 58 18.73 -15.83 -9.23
CA MET A 58 18.70 -17.06 -8.45
C MET A 58 17.27 -17.55 -8.13
N GLY A 59 16.28 -17.06 -8.87
CA GLY A 59 14.87 -17.41 -8.69
C GLY A 59 14.13 -16.55 -7.67
N GLY A 60 14.74 -15.46 -7.16
CA GLY A 60 14.10 -14.54 -6.22
C GLY A 60 12.91 -13.84 -6.84
N SER A 61 11.81 -13.79 -6.09
CA SER A 61 10.59 -13.06 -6.43
C SER A 61 9.79 -12.77 -5.15
N TYR A 62 8.72 -12.01 -5.25
CA TYR A 62 7.81 -11.79 -4.11
C TYR A 62 7.11 -13.08 -3.63
N ASP A 63 7.14 -14.16 -4.41
CA ASP A 63 6.65 -15.49 -4.00
C ASP A 63 7.69 -16.30 -3.21
N ASP A 64 8.86 -15.72 -2.90
CA ASP A 64 9.86 -16.34 -2.05
C ASP A 64 9.29 -16.67 -0.66
N ARG A 65 9.71 -17.82 -0.11
CA ARG A 65 9.22 -18.32 1.18
C ARG A 65 9.44 -17.36 2.33
N VAL A 66 10.60 -16.72 2.41
CA VAL A 66 10.91 -15.77 3.50
C VAL A 66 10.06 -14.52 3.39
N VAL A 67 9.86 -14.02 2.15
CA VAL A 67 8.92 -12.94 1.87
C VAL A 67 7.51 -13.33 2.33
N GLY A 68 7.05 -14.55 2.00
CA GLY A 68 5.75 -15.08 2.42
C GLY A 68 5.59 -15.14 3.94
N ILE A 69 6.64 -15.54 4.68
CA ILE A 69 6.64 -15.54 6.16
C ILE A 69 6.41 -14.12 6.69
N VAL A 70 7.12 -13.13 6.15
CA VAL A 70 6.94 -11.72 6.55
C VAL A 70 5.53 -11.23 6.23
N VAL A 71 5.02 -11.52 5.03
CA VAL A 71 3.65 -11.17 4.62
C VAL A 71 2.64 -11.73 5.62
N GLU A 72 2.72 -13.01 5.96
CA GLU A 72 1.81 -13.66 6.91
C GLU A 72 1.87 -13.03 8.30
N GLU A 73 3.07 -12.85 8.88
CA GLU A 73 3.21 -12.32 10.25
C GLU A 73 2.68 -10.88 10.36
N PHE A 74 3.00 -10.02 9.39
CA PHE A 74 2.55 -8.63 9.42
C PHE A 74 1.05 -8.48 9.12
N LEU A 75 0.47 -9.30 8.24
CA LEU A 75 -0.98 -9.33 8.04
C LEU A 75 -1.72 -9.74 9.30
N HIS A 76 -1.27 -10.79 9.99
CA HIS A 76 -1.85 -11.20 11.27
C HIS A 76 -1.75 -10.12 12.36
N ALA A 77 -0.68 -9.32 12.34
CA ALA A 77 -0.50 -8.19 13.23
C ALA A 77 -1.30 -6.93 12.81
N GLY A 78 -2.11 -7.03 11.75
CA GLY A 78 -2.97 -5.94 11.26
C GLY A 78 -2.23 -4.89 10.44
N TRP A 79 -1.06 -5.22 9.86
CA TRP A 79 -0.33 -4.35 8.94
C TRP A 79 -0.79 -4.59 7.51
N MET A 80 -0.82 -3.55 6.73
CA MET A 80 -0.88 -3.66 5.27
C MET A 80 0.47 -4.08 4.74
N VAL A 81 0.52 -4.97 3.76
CA VAL A 81 1.78 -5.44 3.18
C VAL A 81 1.83 -5.13 1.70
N GLY A 82 2.95 -4.57 1.25
CA GLY A 82 3.27 -4.37 -0.14
C GLY A 82 4.48 -5.21 -0.54
N THR A 83 4.38 -5.90 -1.67
CA THR A 83 5.47 -6.63 -2.29
C THR A 83 5.58 -6.29 -3.76
N PHE A 84 6.77 -6.36 -4.31
CA PHE A 84 7.01 -6.09 -5.72
C PHE A 84 8.14 -6.99 -6.23
N ASN A 85 8.16 -7.22 -7.52
CA ASN A 85 9.25 -7.87 -8.21
C ASN A 85 10.22 -6.84 -8.79
N PHE A 86 11.50 -6.93 -8.46
CA PHE A 86 12.54 -6.17 -9.15
C PHE A 86 12.53 -6.49 -10.65
N ARG A 87 13.09 -5.60 -11.46
CA ARG A 87 13.31 -5.86 -12.88
C ARG A 87 13.95 -7.22 -13.15
N GLY A 88 13.45 -7.94 -14.14
CA GLY A 88 13.94 -9.28 -14.48
C GLY A 88 13.47 -10.42 -13.57
N ALA A 89 12.74 -10.12 -12.48
CA ALA A 89 12.04 -11.13 -11.70
C ALA A 89 10.67 -11.46 -12.33
N HIS A 90 10.10 -12.60 -11.95
CA HIS A 90 8.83 -13.10 -12.47
C HIS A 90 7.74 -12.00 -12.51
N GLY A 91 7.14 -11.78 -13.69
CA GLY A 91 6.09 -10.78 -13.90
C GLY A 91 6.61 -9.39 -14.24
N SER A 92 7.73 -8.95 -13.67
CA SER A 92 8.38 -7.68 -14.02
C SER A 92 9.13 -7.79 -15.36
N LYS A 93 9.17 -6.66 -16.07
CA LYS A 93 9.93 -6.56 -17.33
C LYS A 93 11.41 -6.27 -17.07
N GLY A 94 12.18 -6.11 -18.15
CA GLY A 94 13.61 -5.80 -18.10
C GLY A 94 14.47 -6.99 -17.70
N ARG A 95 15.66 -6.68 -17.20
CA ARG A 95 16.66 -7.66 -16.72
C ARG A 95 17.31 -7.12 -15.46
N THR A 96 17.69 -7.99 -14.54
CA THR A 96 18.51 -7.62 -13.39
C THR A 96 19.79 -6.96 -13.86
N SER A 97 20.08 -5.79 -13.31
CA SER A 97 21.27 -5.03 -13.66
C SER A 97 22.51 -5.58 -12.96
N TRP A 98 23.66 -5.34 -13.55
CA TRP A 98 24.93 -5.64 -12.89
C TRP A 98 25.27 -4.61 -11.81
N SER A 99 24.76 -3.38 -11.91
CA SER A 99 25.14 -2.28 -11.02
C SER A 99 24.34 -2.21 -9.72
N GLY A 100 23.10 -2.70 -9.70
CA GLY A 100 22.14 -2.54 -8.60
C GLY A 100 21.46 -1.16 -8.55
N ARG A 101 21.89 -0.19 -9.38
CA ARG A 101 21.28 1.16 -9.40
C ARG A 101 19.85 1.17 -9.94
N PRO A 102 19.53 0.53 -11.07
CA PRO A 102 18.14 0.45 -11.53
C PRO A 102 17.22 -0.23 -10.52
N GLU A 103 17.69 -1.25 -9.79
CA GLU A 103 16.92 -1.91 -8.73
C GLU A 103 16.69 -0.99 -7.51
N LEU A 104 17.62 -0.07 -7.24
CA LEU A 104 17.42 0.97 -6.23
C LEU A 104 16.25 1.88 -6.61
N ASP A 105 16.16 2.27 -7.89
CA ASP A 105 15.08 3.08 -8.42
C ASP A 105 13.76 2.29 -8.50
N ASP A 106 13.80 0.97 -8.77
CA ASP A 106 12.64 0.07 -8.69
C ASP A 106 12.07 0.07 -7.26
N TYR A 107 12.94 -0.10 -6.25
CA TYR A 107 12.51 -0.04 -4.84
C TYR A 107 11.95 1.33 -4.49
N THR A 108 12.62 2.41 -4.89
CA THR A 108 12.17 3.80 -4.67
C THR A 108 10.78 4.01 -5.27
N SER A 109 10.54 3.52 -6.49
CA SER A 109 9.25 3.61 -7.19
C SER A 109 8.13 2.94 -6.39
N PHE A 110 8.37 1.71 -5.93
CA PHE A 110 7.35 1.00 -5.16
C PHE A 110 7.18 1.54 -3.73
N ALA A 111 8.25 1.97 -3.07
CA ALA A 111 8.17 2.60 -1.75
C ALA A 111 7.35 3.89 -1.80
N ALA A 112 7.59 4.75 -2.80
CA ALA A 112 6.82 5.97 -3.00
C ALA A 112 5.34 5.66 -3.31
N PHE A 113 5.06 4.72 -4.21
CA PHE A 113 3.70 4.23 -4.46
C PHE A 113 3.01 3.83 -3.17
N PHE A 114 3.64 2.99 -2.36
CA PHE A 114 3.08 2.44 -1.13
C PHE A 114 2.80 3.51 -0.08
N MET A 115 3.73 4.45 0.10
CA MET A 115 3.56 5.58 1.02
C MET A 115 2.40 6.50 0.58
N HIS A 116 2.28 6.81 -0.72
CA HIS A 116 1.15 7.56 -1.26
C HIS A 116 -0.16 6.80 -1.10
N TYR A 117 -0.18 5.50 -1.38
CA TYR A 117 -1.35 4.65 -1.22
C TYR A 117 -1.88 4.70 0.21
N ILE A 118 -1.04 4.41 1.22
CA ILE A 118 -1.44 4.45 2.65
C ILE A 118 -1.92 5.85 3.06
N SER A 119 -1.26 6.90 2.59
CA SER A 119 -1.64 8.28 2.90
C SER A 119 -3.01 8.67 2.38
N CYS A 120 -3.44 8.06 1.26
CA CYS A 120 -4.73 8.31 0.63
C CYS A 120 -5.88 7.47 1.22
N LEU A 121 -5.59 6.46 2.03
CA LEU A 121 -6.62 5.62 2.65
C LEU A 121 -7.37 6.38 3.76
N ARG A 122 -8.69 6.21 3.78
CA ARG A 122 -9.61 6.85 4.72
C ARG A 122 -10.55 5.83 5.37
N PRO A 123 -10.02 4.97 6.26
CA PRO A 123 -10.82 3.92 6.90
C PRO A 123 -11.85 4.48 7.89
N ARG A 124 -11.63 5.70 8.41
CA ARG A 124 -12.61 6.38 9.26
C ARG A 124 -13.64 7.09 8.40
N ILE A 125 -14.83 6.53 8.35
CA ILE A 125 -15.96 7.10 7.63
C ILE A 125 -16.69 8.00 8.61
N THR A 126 -16.60 9.33 8.44
CA THR A 126 -17.39 10.30 9.20
C THR A 126 -18.84 10.24 8.73
N SER A 127 -19.79 10.41 9.67
CA SER A 127 -21.25 10.40 9.41
C SER A 127 -21.68 11.40 8.33
N ASP A 128 -20.90 12.41 8.04
CA ASP A 128 -21.19 13.43 7.02
C ASP A 128 -21.16 12.89 5.57
N LEU A 129 -20.46 11.77 5.33
CA LEU A 129 -20.45 11.13 4.01
C LEU A 129 -21.67 10.23 3.76
N THR A 130 -22.53 10.04 4.76
CA THR A 130 -23.79 9.27 4.64
C THR A 130 -24.99 10.16 4.28
N PHE A 131 -24.77 11.42 3.92
CA PHE A 131 -25.85 12.36 3.59
C PHE A 131 -26.65 11.86 2.38
N VAL A 132 -27.89 11.46 2.64
CA VAL A 132 -28.92 11.24 1.62
C VAL A 132 -29.58 12.58 1.34
N PRO A 133 -29.60 13.09 0.11
CA PRO A 133 -30.24 14.35 -0.22
C PRO A 133 -31.77 14.18 -0.28
N ASP A 134 -32.42 14.16 0.86
CA ASP A 134 -33.88 14.21 0.92
C ASP A 134 -34.40 14.89 2.21
N GLN A 135 -33.93 16.10 2.47
CA GLN A 135 -34.61 17.06 3.35
C GLN A 135 -34.19 18.48 3.00
N SER A 136 -35.18 19.35 2.84
CA SER A 136 -35.08 20.78 2.56
C SER A 136 -34.22 21.52 3.60
N PRO A 137 -33.50 22.59 3.22
CA PRO A 137 -32.60 23.31 4.09
C PRO A 137 -33.38 24.11 5.13
N ILE A 138 -33.41 23.60 6.39
CA ILE A 138 -33.75 24.45 7.54
C ILE A 138 -32.43 25.08 7.99
N LEU A 139 -32.35 26.41 7.89
CA LEU A 139 -31.25 27.21 8.41
C LEU A 139 -31.07 26.90 9.91
N SER A 140 -30.06 26.14 10.27
CA SER A 140 -29.53 26.09 11.62
C SER A 140 -28.05 26.53 11.55
N ASN A 141 -27.76 27.65 12.21
CA ASN A 141 -26.43 28.11 12.55
C ASN A 141 -25.72 26.99 13.32
N GLN A 142 -24.93 26.18 12.63
CA GLN A 142 -24.03 25.22 13.26
C GLN A 142 -22.61 25.72 13.10
N SER A 143 -21.99 25.97 14.25
CA SER A 143 -20.56 26.12 14.38
C SER A 143 -19.85 25.04 13.59
N GLU A 144 -18.99 25.46 12.67
CA GLU A 144 -18.07 24.60 11.94
C GLU A 144 -17.24 23.81 12.94
N SER A 145 -17.65 22.59 13.23
CA SER A 145 -16.77 21.61 13.85
C SER A 145 -15.71 21.26 12.79
N ALA A 146 -14.51 21.78 13.02
CA ALA A 146 -13.35 21.45 12.20
C ALA A 146 -13.26 19.92 11.97
N PRO A 147 -12.94 19.44 10.75
CA PRO A 147 -12.76 18.03 10.52
C PRO A 147 -11.70 17.54 11.49
N VAL A 148 -12.02 16.53 12.29
CA VAL A 148 -11.04 15.84 13.14
C VAL A 148 -10.03 15.21 12.18
N GLN A 149 -8.95 15.94 11.91
CA GLN A 149 -7.81 15.44 11.19
C GLN A 149 -7.19 14.36 12.08
N ASP A 150 -7.16 13.13 11.57
CA ASP A 150 -6.36 12.07 12.15
C ASP A 150 -4.90 12.39 11.83
N ASP A 151 -4.28 13.25 12.66
CA ASP A 151 -2.95 13.83 12.47
C ASP A 151 -1.80 12.82 12.68
N ALA A 152 -2.12 11.56 12.94
CA ALA A 152 -1.09 10.54 13.10
C ALA A 152 -0.44 10.21 11.75
N SER A 153 0.84 10.50 11.64
CA SER A 153 1.67 10.10 10.48
C SER A 153 1.58 8.61 10.24
N PRO A 154 1.46 8.16 8.97
CA PRO A 154 1.49 6.74 8.66
C PRO A 154 2.80 6.12 9.11
N MET A 155 2.75 4.90 9.66
CA MET A 155 3.92 4.13 10.02
C MET A 155 4.26 3.17 8.88
N VAL A 156 5.48 3.27 8.34
CA VAL A 156 5.92 2.43 7.21
C VAL A 156 7.22 1.71 7.55
N ILE A 157 7.23 0.40 7.39
CA ILE A 157 8.45 -0.39 7.43
C ILE A 157 8.93 -0.62 6.01
N LEU A 158 10.20 -0.30 5.75
CA LEU A 158 10.89 -0.70 4.53
C LEU A 158 11.71 -1.95 4.86
N GLY A 159 11.40 -3.06 4.20
CA GLY A 159 11.97 -4.37 4.46
C GLY A 159 12.64 -4.99 3.23
N GLY A 160 13.62 -5.82 3.46
CA GLY A 160 14.28 -6.59 2.41
C GLY A 160 14.93 -7.86 2.91
N TYR A 161 14.92 -8.88 2.05
CA TYR A 161 15.59 -10.14 2.29
C TYR A 161 16.76 -10.30 1.30
N SER A 162 17.92 -10.70 1.80
CA SER A 162 19.11 -10.98 0.99
C SER A 162 19.47 -9.79 0.07
N TYR A 163 19.35 -9.92 -1.24
CA TYR A 163 19.54 -8.83 -2.20
C TYR A 163 18.62 -7.64 -1.94
N GLY A 164 17.35 -7.90 -1.59
CA GLY A 164 16.42 -6.85 -1.20
C GLY A 164 16.92 -6.04 -0.01
N SER A 165 17.59 -6.67 0.97
CA SER A 165 18.21 -5.98 2.09
C SER A 165 19.47 -5.19 1.67
N LEU A 166 20.19 -5.67 0.65
CA LEU A 166 21.32 -4.94 0.07
C LEU A 166 20.85 -3.65 -0.59
N ILE A 167 19.83 -3.72 -1.43
CA ILE A 167 19.24 -2.54 -2.09
C ILE A 167 18.67 -1.57 -1.03
N LEU A 168 17.90 -2.07 -0.08
CA LEU A 168 17.29 -1.29 1.00
C LEU A 168 18.31 -0.40 1.75
N ARG A 169 19.48 -0.93 2.07
CA ARG A 169 20.54 -0.18 2.77
C ARG A 169 21.10 1.00 1.99
N HIS A 170 20.87 1.06 0.69
CA HIS A 170 21.35 2.12 -0.20
C HIS A 170 20.23 3.08 -0.62
N LEU A 171 19.02 2.90 -0.11
CA LEU A 171 17.93 3.83 -0.35
C LEU A 171 18.30 5.22 0.19
N PRO A 172 17.97 6.29 -0.54
CA PRO A 172 18.11 7.63 -0.01
C PRO A 172 17.11 7.87 1.15
N PRO A 173 17.33 8.93 1.94
CA PRO A 173 16.35 9.32 2.97
C PRO A 173 14.94 9.52 2.40
N VAL A 174 13.92 9.23 3.19
CA VAL A 174 12.50 9.26 2.75
C VAL A 174 12.10 10.58 2.09
N PRO A 175 12.51 11.77 2.58
CA PRO A 175 12.22 13.02 1.87
C PRO A 175 12.73 13.02 0.42
N THR A 176 13.92 12.47 0.19
CA THR A 176 14.51 12.34 -1.16
C THR A 176 13.75 11.32 -2.01
N ILE A 177 13.29 10.20 -1.40
CA ILE A 177 12.42 9.23 -2.08
C ILE A 177 11.14 9.90 -2.57
N LEU A 178 10.49 10.70 -1.74
CA LEU A 178 9.18 11.30 -2.03
C LEU A 178 9.24 12.57 -2.89
N GLN A 179 10.40 13.20 -2.99
CA GLN A 179 10.57 14.48 -3.71
C GLN A 179 10.09 14.43 -5.17
N PRO A 180 10.42 13.43 -6.01
CA PRO A 180 9.96 13.35 -7.40
C PRO A 180 8.44 13.20 -7.53
N PHE A 181 7.77 12.70 -6.48
CA PHE A 181 6.35 12.38 -6.43
C PHE A 181 5.49 13.50 -5.79
N SER A 182 6.11 14.53 -5.23
CA SER A 182 5.40 15.64 -4.58
C SER A 182 4.67 16.56 -5.58
N ALA A 183 5.31 16.82 -6.72
CA ALA A 183 4.75 17.60 -7.83
C ALA A 183 5.17 16.97 -9.17
N PRO A 184 4.70 15.77 -9.51
CA PRO A 184 5.16 15.05 -10.68
C PRO A 184 4.71 15.76 -11.96
N ILE A 185 5.57 15.72 -12.98
CA ILE A 185 5.25 16.22 -14.32
C ILE A 185 4.28 15.22 -14.98
N ALA A 186 3.20 15.73 -15.56
CA ALA A 186 2.19 14.90 -16.20
C ALA A 186 2.78 13.98 -17.28
N GLY A 187 2.40 12.71 -17.26
CA GLY A 187 2.86 11.68 -18.21
C GLY A 187 4.22 11.07 -17.89
N THR A 188 4.85 11.42 -16.77
CA THR A 188 6.08 10.74 -16.30
C THR A 188 5.77 9.50 -15.45
N ALA A 189 6.76 8.61 -15.25
CA ALA A 189 6.63 7.47 -14.34
C ALA A 189 6.17 7.91 -12.93
N ALA A 190 6.68 9.00 -12.41
CA ALA A 190 6.30 9.52 -11.09
C ALA A 190 4.82 9.92 -11.05
N ASP A 191 4.30 10.57 -12.10
CA ASP A 191 2.88 10.93 -12.22
C ASP A 191 1.99 9.67 -12.27
N GLU A 192 2.36 8.70 -13.11
CA GLU A 192 1.63 7.43 -13.20
C GLU A 192 1.60 6.67 -11.88
N ILE A 193 2.70 6.62 -11.15
CA ILE A 193 2.80 5.98 -9.83
C ILE A 193 1.83 6.64 -8.84
N VAL A 194 1.83 7.98 -8.75
CA VAL A 194 0.95 8.72 -7.86
C VAL A 194 -0.52 8.54 -8.24
N LEU A 195 -0.85 8.59 -9.54
CA LEU A 195 -2.20 8.36 -10.04
C LEU A 195 -2.69 6.93 -9.72
N ARG A 196 -1.86 5.92 -9.89
CA ARG A 196 -2.20 4.53 -9.54
C ARG A 196 -2.40 4.36 -8.04
N ALA A 197 -1.54 4.95 -7.21
CA ALA A 197 -1.69 4.92 -5.76
C ALA A 197 -3.03 5.52 -5.31
N ARG A 198 -3.39 6.69 -5.86
CA ARG A 198 -4.69 7.34 -5.58
C ARG A 198 -5.86 6.50 -6.07
N LYS A 199 -5.81 5.98 -7.31
CA LYS A 199 -6.89 5.16 -7.87
C LYS A 199 -7.19 3.92 -7.03
N LEU A 200 -6.17 3.18 -6.59
CA LEU A 200 -6.37 2.00 -5.76
C LEU A 200 -6.83 2.37 -4.34
N ALA A 201 -6.35 3.48 -3.79
CA ALA A 201 -6.83 3.99 -2.51
C ALA A 201 -8.30 4.43 -2.58
N ASP A 202 -8.70 5.11 -3.65
CA ASP A 202 -10.10 5.52 -3.87
C ASP A 202 -11.01 4.30 -4.03
N GLN A 203 -10.54 3.23 -4.67
CA GLN A 203 -11.28 1.97 -4.76
C GLN A 203 -11.51 1.37 -3.37
N SER A 204 -10.49 1.25 -2.53
CA SER A 204 -10.63 0.76 -1.15
C SER A 204 -11.53 1.65 -0.31
N ASN A 205 -11.38 2.97 -0.42
CA ASN A 205 -12.23 3.94 0.28
C ASN A 205 -13.70 3.80 -0.13
N LEU A 206 -13.99 3.58 -1.41
CA LEU A 206 -15.33 3.38 -1.93
C LEU A 206 -15.95 2.07 -1.40
N GLU A 207 -15.20 0.99 -1.33
CA GLU A 207 -15.64 -0.28 -0.75
C GLU A 207 -16.07 -0.09 0.72
N TRP A 208 -15.29 0.63 1.52
CA TRP A 208 -15.61 0.93 2.91
C TRP A 208 -16.82 1.86 3.05
N ILE A 209 -16.97 2.87 2.20
CA ILE A 209 -18.16 3.75 2.16
C ILE A 209 -19.42 2.93 1.85
N ASN A 210 -19.36 2.00 0.92
CA ASN A 210 -20.50 1.14 0.58
C ASN A 210 -20.87 0.24 1.77
N LEU A 211 -19.89 -0.34 2.46
CA LEU A 211 -20.13 -1.10 3.68
C LEU A 211 -20.86 -0.26 4.73
N ALA A 212 -20.41 0.97 4.97
CA ALA A 212 -21.04 1.89 5.92
C ALA A 212 -22.51 2.21 5.56
N ARG A 213 -22.78 2.41 4.28
CA ARG A 213 -24.14 2.64 3.78
C ARG A 213 -25.04 1.43 3.99
N ASP A 214 -24.53 0.24 3.72
CA ASP A 214 -25.29 -1.00 3.88
C ASP A 214 -25.60 -1.31 5.35
N GLU A 215 -24.64 -1.07 6.25
CA GLU A 215 -24.85 -1.18 7.71
C GLU A 215 -25.90 -0.17 8.19
N THR A 216 -25.83 1.08 7.74
CA THR A 216 -26.84 2.10 8.07
C THR A 216 -28.24 1.72 7.59
N ARG A 217 -28.35 1.15 6.38
CA ARG A 217 -29.62 0.65 5.83
C ARG A 217 -30.17 -0.54 6.65
N ALA A 218 -29.29 -1.46 7.05
CA ALA A 218 -29.68 -2.60 7.89
C ALA A 218 -30.22 -2.13 9.28
N ARG A 219 -29.53 -1.18 9.92
CA ARG A 219 -29.96 -0.59 11.19
C ARG A 219 -31.31 0.13 11.07
N ARG A 220 -31.55 0.86 9.97
CA ARG A 220 -32.85 1.52 9.73
C ARG A 220 -33.97 0.49 9.53
N LYS A 221 -33.73 -0.60 8.80
CA LYS A 221 -34.73 -1.66 8.62
C LYS A 221 -35.08 -2.36 9.92
N SER A 222 -34.09 -2.64 10.78
CA SER A 222 -34.33 -3.26 12.09
C SER A 222 -35.13 -2.37 13.05
N ARG A 223 -34.91 -1.05 13.01
CA ARG A 223 -35.69 -0.09 13.79
C ARG A 223 -37.13 0.04 13.28
N ALA A 224 -37.33 0.13 11.96
CA ALA A 224 -38.65 0.25 11.35
C ALA A 224 -39.53 -1.01 11.53
N GLY A 225 -38.92 -2.18 11.78
CA GLY A 225 -39.64 -3.42 12.09
C GLY A 225 -40.14 -3.52 13.53
N ASN A 226 -39.66 -2.65 14.44
CA ASN A 226 -39.99 -2.69 15.87
C ASN A 226 -40.94 -1.57 16.32
N GLU A 227 -41.31 -0.63 15.43
CA GLU A 227 -42.35 0.35 15.72
C GLU A 227 -43.71 -0.23 15.34
N PRO A 228 -44.69 -0.27 16.27
CA PRO A 228 -46.06 -0.63 15.93
C PRO A 228 -46.55 0.41 14.91
N ARG A 229 -46.86 -0.07 13.69
CA ARG A 229 -47.45 0.79 12.65
C ARG A 229 -48.73 1.41 13.22
N PRO A 230 -48.88 2.76 13.29
CA PRO A 230 -50.12 3.35 13.63
C PRO A 230 -51.19 2.87 12.64
N PRO A 231 -52.41 2.56 13.09
CA PRO A 231 -53.47 2.10 12.20
C PRO A 231 -53.70 3.19 11.14
N VAL A 232 -53.53 2.81 9.88
CA VAL A 232 -53.86 3.68 8.75
C VAL A 232 -55.35 3.86 8.75
N THR A 233 -55.85 4.97 9.28
CA THR A 233 -57.24 5.37 9.12
C THR A 233 -57.43 5.75 7.67
N MET A 234 -58.08 4.86 6.89
CA MET A 234 -58.54 5.16 5.54
C MET A 234 -59.64 6.22 5.64
N GLY A 235 -59.22 7.49 5.48
CA GLY A 235 -60.16 8.58 5.13
C GLY A 235 -60.54 8.35 3.66
N GLY A 236 -61.76 7.93 3.44
CA GLY A 236 -62.32 7.77 2.11
C GLY A 236 -62.54 9.14 1.48
N GLU A 237 -61.82 9.42 0.40
CA GLU A 237 -62.23 10.40 -0.60
C GLU A 237 -62.37 9.63 -1.94
N GLU A 238 -63.61 9.48 -2.37
CA GLU A 238 -63.99 8.92 -3.68
C GLU A 238 -63.50 9.83 -4.77
N THR A 239 -62.42 9.53 -5.39
CA THR A 239 -62.01 10.12 -6.67
C THR A 239 -62.38 9.19 -7.81
N SER A 240 -63.10 9.75 -8.78
CA SER A 240 -63.75 9.12 -9.95
C SER A 240 -62.82 8.27 -10.83
N PRO A 241 -63.34 7.26 -11.57
CA PRO A 241 -62.57 6.16 -12.20
C PRO A 241 -61.77 6.53 -13.48
N GLU A 242 -61.69 7.77 -13.90
CA GLU A 242 -61.19 8.09 -15.24
C GLU A 242 -59.68 8.35 -15.39
N LYS A 243 -58.83 8.22 -14.36
CA LYS A 243 -57.37 8.42 -14.47
C LYS A 243 -56.51 7.19 -14.20
N ARG A 244 -57.01 6.00 -14.47
CA ARG A 244 -56.21 4.79 -14.45
C ARG A 244 -55.89 4.27 -15.85
N ARG A 245 -55.16 5.03 -16.64
CA ARG A 245 -54.50 4.48 -17.83
C ARG A 245 -53.11 5.11 -17.95
N SER A 246 -52.13 4.31 -17.71
CA SER A 246 -50.75 4.24 -18.21
C SER A 246 -49.69 4.10 -17.10
N SER A 247 -49.46 2.89 -16.69
CA SER A 247 -48.12 2.40 -16.25
C SER A 247 -48.11 0.91 -16.07
N ARG A 248 -48.52 0.22 -17.16
CA ARG A 248 -48.39 -1.25 -17.25
C ARG A 248 -47.94 -1.59 -18.69
N ASP A 249 -46.70 -1.24 -19.04
CA ASP A 249 -46.05 -1.83 -20.21
C ASP A 249 -44.55 -1.50 -20.21
N VAL A 250 -43.81 -1.98 -19.22
CA VAL A 250 -42.34 -2.22 -19.36
C VAL A 250 -41.95 -3.39 -18.41
N ARG A 251 -42.47 -4.57 -18.70
CA ARG A 251 -41.89 -5.82 -18.21
C ARG A 251 -42.23 -6.93 -19.17
N ARG A 252 -41.47 -7.02 -20.25
CA ARG A 252 -41.22 -8.27 -21.03
C ARG A 252 -40.21 -7.93 -22.12
N SER A 253 -39.04 -8.41 -21.90
CA SER A 253 -38.08 -8.89 -22.90
C SER A 253 -36.65 -8.66 -22.38
N LEU A 254 -36.07 -9.72 -21.92
CA LEU A 254 -34.63 -10.02 -22.01
C LEU A 254 -34.36 -11.35 -21.31
N GLU A 255 -34.87 -12.42 -21.91
CA GLU A 255 -34.23 -13.72 -21.91
C GLU A 255 -33.71 -13.96 -23.32
N GLY A 256 -32.46 -14.33 -23.44
CA GLY A 256 -31.92 -14.81 -24.71
C GLY A 256 -30.53 -14.28 -25.06
N GLY A 257 -29.50 -14.94 -24.64
CA GLY A 257 -28.36 -15.40 -25.43
C GLY A 257 -27.37 -14.42 -26.03
N SER A 258 -26.14 -14.78 -25.73
CA SER A 258 -24.94 -14.75 -26.59
C SER A 258 -23.92 -13.63 -26.41
N ARG A 259 -22.72 -14.14 -26.18
CA ARG A 259 -21.38 -13.49 -26.35
C ARG A 259 -21.36 -12.51 -27.51
N LEU A 260 -20.87 -11.28 -27.26
CA LEU A 260 -20.29 -10.44 -28.32
C LEU A 260 -19.13 -9.62 -27.76
N GLU A 261 -17.99 -9.85 -28.43
CA GLU A 261 -16.77 -9.08 -28.34
C GLU A 261 -17.02 -7.60 -28.62
N ILE A 262 -16.53 -6.70 -27.75
CA ILE A 262 -16.52 -5.28 -28.04
C ILE A 262 -15.16 -4.93 -28.68
N ARG A 263 -15.15 -4.90 -30.01
CA ARG A 263 -14.11 -4.28 -30.81
C ARG A 263 -14.25 -2.75 -30.72
N THR A 264 -13.22 -2.12 -30.24
CA THR A 264 -12.92 -0.68 -30.31
C THR A 264 -13.11 -0.14 -31.74
N ARG A 265 -13.96 0.86 -31.92
CA ARG A 265 -13.91 1.79 -33.05
C ARG A 265 -13.81 3.21 -32.53
N LEU A 266 -12.59 3.72 -32.56
CA LEU A 266 -12.31 5.16 -32.61
C LEU A 266 -12.73 5.67 -33.99
N ARG A 267 -13.66 6.60 -34.05
CA ARG A 267 -13.87 7.46 -35.21
C ARG A 267 -13.71 8.92 -34.80
N SER A 268 -12.68 9.50 -35.36
CA SER A 268 -12.36 10.92 -35.44
C SER A 268 -13.56 11.74 -35.96
N LEU A 269 -13.88 12.84 -35.29
CA LEU A 269 -14.64 13.95 -35.85
C LEU A 269 -13.77 15.19 -35.76
N SER A 270 -13.23 15.56 -36.92
CA SER A 270 -12.56 16.82 -37.18
C SER A 270 -13.55 17.90 -37.55
N HIS A 271 -13.29 19.11 -37.06
CA HIS A 271 -13.62 20.44 -37.59
C HIS A 271 -15.07 20.95 -37.58
N ARG A 272 -15.31 21.92 -36.69
CA ARG A 272 -15.83 23.21 -37.10
C ARG A 272 -15.37 24.34 -36.16
N ARG A 273 -14.52 25.24 -36.67
CA ARG A 273 -14.19 26.51 -36.05
C ARG A 273 -15.42 27.35 -35.88
N ARG A 274 -15.66 27.88 -34.69
CA ARG A 274 -16.35 29.14 -34.48
C ARG A 274 -15.59 29.93 -33.43
N HIS A 275 -15.12 31.09 -33.80
CA HIS A 275 -14.53 32.11 -32.97
C HIS A 275 -15.59 32.65 -32.02
N GLU A 276 -15.41 32.43 -30.73
CA GLU A 276 -16.01 33.25 -29.68
C GLU A 276 -14.94 33.43 -28.59
N SER A 277 -14.66 34.70 -28.33
CA SER A 277 -13.78 35.18 -27.27
C SER A 277 -14.37 34.81 -25.92
N HIS A 278 -13.77 33.84 -25.21
CA HIS A 278 -14.03 33.54 -23.80
C HIS A 278 -12.86 34.00 -22.97
N GLU A 279 -13.16 34.87 -22.00
CA GLU A 279 -12.28 35.16 -20.86
C GLU A 279 -11.84 33.87 -20.17
N PRO A 280 -10.59 33.79 -19.65
CA PRO A 280 -10.10 32.57 -18.97
C PRO A 280 -10.87 32.36 -17.69
N ILE A 281 -11.67 31.28 -17.63
CA ILE A 281 -12.24 30.76 -16.40
C ILE A 281 -11.07 30.39 -15.46
N PRO A 282 -11.02 30.92 -14.22
CA PRO A 282 -9.97 30.54 -13.28
C PRO A 282 -10.05 29.03 -13.04
N GLN A 283 -8.98 28.32 -13.40
CA GLN A 283 -8.83 26.91 -13.08
C GLN A 283 -8.85 26.77 -11.54
N PRO A 284 -9.60 25.82 -11.00
CA PRO A 284 -9.54 25.57 -9.56
C PRO A 284 -8.12 25.19 -9.21
N GLU A 285 -7.50 25.98 -8.34
CA GLU A 285 -6.20 25.69 -7.77
C GLU A 285 -6.19 24.24 -7.27
N LYS A 286 -5.37 23.39 -7.89
CA LYS A 286 -5.08 22.04 -7.39
C LYS A 286 -4.42 22.22 -6.03
N LYS A 287 -5.21 22.15 -4.95
CA LYS A 287 -4.66 22.03 -3.60
C LYS A 287 -3.71 20.85 -3.61
N SER A 288 -2.42 21.13 -3.59
CA SER A 288 -1.39 20.12 -3.40
C SER A 288 -1.69 19.44 -2.09
N ALA A 289 -2.12 18.18 -2.14
CA ALA A 289 -2.25 17.37 -0.93
C ALA A 289 -0.85 17.23 -0.36
N THR A 290 -0.57 17.96 0.71
CA THR A 290 0.67 17.80 1.49
C THR A 290 0.71 16.37 1.99
N THR A 291 1.55 15.54 1.37
CA THR A 291 1.76 14.17 1.81
C THR A 291 2.38 14.21 3.19
N THR A 292 1.66 13.76 4.21
CA THR A 292 2.17 13.67 5.58
C THR A 292 3.39 12.74 5.57
N MET A 293 4.52 13.20 6.10
CA MET A 293 5.76 12.41 6.16
C MET A 293 5.54 11.18 7.03
N PRO A 294 5.78 9.96 6.51
CA PRO A 294 5.61 8.74 7.29
C PRO A 294 6.71 8.56 8.35
N ASP A 295 6.37 7.94 9.49
CA ASP A 295 7.35 7.40 10.44
C ASP A 295 7.93 6.10 9.86
N VAL A 296 9.21 6.13 9.46
CA VAL A 296 9.82 5.02 8.72
C VAL A 296 10.73 4.19 9.61
N ARG A 297 10.66 2.88 9.45
CA ARG A 297 11.44 1.85 10.13
C ARG A 297 12.02 0.89 9.12
N TYR A 298 13.03 0.10 9.52
CA TYR A 298 13.75 -0.77 8.58
C TYR A 298 13.79 -2.21 9.08
N LEU A 299 13.63 -3.17 8.16
CA LEU A 299 13.75 -4.60 8.42
C LEU A 299 14.74 -5.24 7.44
N LEU A 300 15.83 -5.79 7.94
CA LEU A 300 16.85 -6.47 7.17
C LEU A 300 16.86 -7.96 7.51
N ILE A 301 16.61 -8.82 6.54
CA ILE A 301 16.70 -10.27 6.71
C ILE A 301 17.87 -10.81 5.88
N SER A 302 18.77 -11.56 6.49
CA SER A 302 20.00 -12.10 5.88
C SER A 302 20.77 -11.05 5.07
N PRO A 303 21.19 -9.94 5.67
CA PRO A 303 21.88 -8.88 4.96
C PRO A 303 23.22 -9.37 4.41
N LEU A 304 23.44 -9.21 3.11
CA LEU A 304 24.65 -9.69 2.42
C LEU A 304 25.91 -8.93 2.91
N THR A 305 27.02 -9.67 3.04
CA THR A 305 28.34 -9.11 3.37
C THR A 305 29.31 -9.27 2.20
N PRO A 306 30.38 -8.45 2.11
CA PRO A 306 31.44 -8.71 1.13
C PRO A 306 32.11 -10.08 1.35
N PRO A 307 32.43 -10.87 0.29
CA PRO A 307 32.45 -10.45 -1.12
C PRO A 307 31.11 -10.56 -1.86
N THR A 308 30.11 -11.27 -1.31
CA THR A 308 28.85 -11.56 -2.01
C THR A 308 28.10 -10.29 -2.38
N SER A 309 28.01 -9.31 -1.47
CA SER A 309 27.39 -8.01 -1.78
C SER A 309 28.10 -7.29 -2.93
N THR A 310 29.43 -7.41 -3.00
CA THR A 310 30.25 -6.84 -4.09
C THR A 310 29.92 -7.44 -5.43
N LEU A 311 29.69 -8.75 -5.49
CA LEU A 311 29.35 -9.44 -6.72
C LEU A 311 27.90 -9.16 -7.16
N ALA A 312 26.99 -9.04 -6.20
CA ALA A 312 25.57 -8.83 -6.46
C ALA A 312 25.22 -7.40 -6.93
N ALA A 313 25.95 -6.39 -6.48
CA ALA A 313 25.73 -4.99 -6.85
C ALA A 313 27.01 -4.16 -6.69
N PRO A 314 28.00 -4.31 -7.59
CA PRO A 314 29.32 -3.69 -7.46
C PRO A 314 29.31 -2.17 -7.38
N ALA A 315 28.34 -1.50 -8.01
CA ALA A 315 28.25 -0.05 -7.97
C ALA A 315 27.69 0.52 -6.66
N LEU A 316 27.09 -0.31 -5.80
CA LEU A 316 26.50 0.14 -4.52
C LEU A 316 27.43 -0.03 -3.31
N ILE A 317 28.60 -0.64 -3.47
CA ILE A 317 29.41 -1.17 -2.35
C ILE A 317 30.20 -0.12 -1.61
N HIS A 318 30.57 0.96 -2.26
CA HIS A 318 31.55 1.89 -1.69
C HIS A 318 31.13 2.56 -0.38
N LYS A 319 29.85 2.60 -0.04
CA LYS A 319 29.37 3.43 1.07
C LYS A 319 29.09 2.68 2.37
N PHE A 320 28.58 1.45 2.33
CA PHE A 320 28.11 0.77 3.55
C PHE A 320 29.22 0.11 4.40
N TRP A 321 30.24 -0.49 3.74
CA TRP A 321 31.33 -1.21 4.42
C TRP A 321 32.60 -0.38 4.57
N SER A 322 32.62 0.82 3.99
CA SER A 322 33.69 1.79 4.16
C SER A 322 33.57 2.49 5.51
N ARG A 323 34.72 2.75 6.16
CA ARG A 323 34.75 3.51 7.43
C ARG A 323 34.44 5.01 7.26
N SER A 324 34.11 5.48 6.06
CA SER A 324 33.73 6.88 5.85
C SER A 324 32.34 7.15 6.44
N LYS A 325 32.22 8.24 7.19
CA LYS A 325 30.99 8.72 7.83
C LYS A 325 30.01 9.29 6.79
N ASP A 326 29.53 8.48 5.86
CA ASP A 326 28.62 8.96 4.81
C ASP A 326 27.15 8.67 5.12
N ASP A 327 26.28 9.58 4.67
CA ASP A 327 24.85 9.73 4.98
C ASP A 327 23.97 8.48 5.01
N CYS A 328 24.27 7.43 4.23
CA CYS A 328 23.47 6.21 4.19
C CYS A 328 23.59 5.34 5.46
N GLN A 329 24.73 5.45 6.18
CA GLN A 329 24.97 4.72 7.41
C GLN A 329 24.16 5.30 8.57
N GLU A 330 23.97 6.61 8.51
CA GLU A 330 23.24 7.41 9.48
C GLU A 330 21.72 7.10 9.48
N VAL A 331 21.15 6.76 8.31
CA VAL A 331 19.72 6.46 8.16
C VAL A 331 19.33 5.19 8.94
N ILE A 332 20.05 4.07 8.76
CA ILE A 332 19.71 2.80 9.40
C ILE A 332 19.97 2.85 10.92
N GLY A 333 21.04 3.52 11.39
CA GLY A 333 21.32 3.64 12.82
C GLY A 333 20.35 4.56 13.56
N LYS A 334 19.90 5.65 12.94
CA LYS A 334 19.01 6.65 13.53
C LYS A 334 17.55 6.23 13.58
N HIS A 335 17.11 5.36 12.67
CA HIS A 335 15.74 4.85 12.64
C HIS A 335 15.62 3.52 13.38
N ILE A 336 14.41 3.20 13.83
CA ILE A 336 14.12 1.87 14.39
C ILE A 336 14.40 0.84 13.31
N THR A 337 15.38 -0.01 13.56
CA THR A 337 15.84 -1.01 12.60
C THR A 337 16.01 -2.36 13.28
N LEU A 338 15.54 -3.42 12.62
CA LEU A 338 15.83 -4.80 12.99
C LEU A 338 16.64 -5.47 11.89
N ALA A 339 17.76 -6.12 12.27
CA ALA A 339 18.48 -7.06 11.42
C ALA A 339 18.33 -8.47 11.94
N ILE A 340 17.85 -9.43 11.13
CA ILE A 340 17.74 -10.84 11.47
C ILE A 340 18.66 -11.63 10.54
N TYR A 341 19.52 -12.50 11.07
CA TYR A 341 20.45 -13.30 10.28
C TYR A 341 20.76 -14.63 10.96
N GLY A 342 21.19 -15.59 10.15
CA GLY A 342 21.62 -16.91 10.63
C GLY A 342 23.12 -16.99 10.86
N ASP A 343 23.54 -17.85 11.78
CA ASP A 343 24.97 -18.13 12.02
C ASP A 343 25.59 -19.09 11.03
N GLN A 344 24.76 -19.82 10.24
CA GLN A 344 25.16 -20.77 9.21
C GLN A 344 24.96 -20.20 7.79
N ASP A 345 24.86 -18.89 7.65
CA ASP A 345 24.65 -18.23 6.35
C ASP A 345 25.94 -18.30 5.50
N ILE A 346 25.84 -18.95 4.34
CA ILE A 346 26.98 -19.14 3.40
C ILE A 346 27.24 -17.90 2.52
N PHE A 347 26.28 -16.98 2.37
CA PHE A 347 26.40 -15.75 1.57
C PHE A 347 26.76 -14.53 2.41
N ALA A 348 26.66 -14.65 3.74
CA ALA A 348 26.94 -13.56 4.64
C ALA A 348 27.72 -14.05 5.88
N SER A 349 28.80 -13.38 6.20
CA SER A 349 29.57 -13.70 7.40
C SER A 349 28.83 -13.19 8.64
N SER A 350 28.31 -14.13 9.47
CA SER A 350 27.66 -13.81 10.76
C SER A 350 28.56 -12.98 11.66
N LYS A 351 29.87 -13.26 11.69
CA LYS A 351 30.87 -12.45 12.43
C LYS A 351 30.87 -11.00 11.94
N LYS A 352 30.95 -10.74 10.61
CA LYS A 352 30.94 -9.37 10.07
C LYS A 352 29.63 -8.64 10.38
N ILE A 353 28.48 -9.37 10.32
CA ILE A 353 27.18 -8.78 10.65
C ILE A 353 27.12 -8.44 12.14
N ARG A 354 27.61 -9.34 13.01
CA ARG A 354 27.65 -9.11 14.45
C ARG A 354 28.51 -7.90 14.79
N ASP A 355 29.76 -7.89 14.31
CA ASP A 355 30.69 -6.76 14.54
C ASP A 355 30.09 -5.43 14.08
N ARG A 356 29.42 -5.42 12.93
CA ARG A 356 28.75 -4.23 12.41
C ARG A 356 27.52 -3.84 13.24
N SER A 357 26.74 -4.81 13.66
CA SER A 357 25.58 -4.59 14.53
C SER A 357 25.98 -3.95 15.85
N GLU A 358 27.06 -4.44 16.47
CA GLU A 358 27.57 -3.85 17.72
C GLU A 358 28.07 -2.42 17.52
N GLN A 359 28.73 -2.12 16.39
CA GLN A 359 29.10 -0.76 16.05
C GLN A 359 27.89 0.17 15.91
N LEU A 360 26.84 -0.28 15.20
CA LEU A 360 25.62 0.51 15.01
C LEU A 360 24.88 0.71 16.33
N LYS A 361 24.82 -0.31 17.21
CA LYS A 361 24.21 -0.20 18.54
C LYS A 361 24.96 0.77 19.46
N ALA A 362 26.29 0.86 19.29
CA ALA A 362 27.13 1.75 20.09
C ALA A 362 27.07 3.23 19.65
N GLU A 363 26.45 3.54 18.52
CA GLU A 363 26.28 4.93 18.07
C GLU A 363 25.33 5.71 19.00
N PRO A 364 25.59 7.00 19.27
CA PRO A 364 24.70 7.81 20.09
C PRO A 364 23.27 7.86 19.50
N ASN A 365 22.27 7.64 20.34
CA ASN A 365 20.85 7.61 19.97
C ASN A 365 20.47 6.52 18.95
N SER A 366 21.28 5.46 18.83
CA SER A 366 20.97 4.35 17.95
C SER A 366 19.67 3.64 18.38
N ARG A 367 18.85 3.33 17.39
CA ARG A 367 17.62 2.52 17.54
C ARG A 367 17.74 1.20 16.78
N PHE A 368 18.96 0.77 16.52
CA PHE A 368 19.28 -0.47 15.81
C PHE A 368 19.23 -1.68 16.75
N THR A 369 18.56 -2.72 16.32
CA THR A 369 18.52 -4.03 16.99
C THR A 369 18.92 -5.14 16.03
N SER A 370 19.46 -6.24 16.56
CA SER A 370 19.79 -7.40 15.74
C SER A 370 19.48 -8.70 16.47
N VAL A 371 19.06 -9.71 15.72
CA VAL A 371 18.79 -11.06 16.18
C VAL A 371 19.60 -12.04 15.34
N GLU A 372 20.50 -12.79 15.98
CA GLU A 372 21.21 -13.91 15.38
C GLU A 372 20.47 -15.20 15.68
N VAL A 373 20.14 -15.97 14.65
CA VAL A 373 19.39 -17.22 14.77
C VAL A 373 20.33 -18.40 14.59
N ALA A 374 20.59 -19.12 15.68
CA ALA A 374 21.49 -20.28 15.68
C ALA A 374 20.96 -21.39 14.76
N GLY A 375 21.83 -21.98 13.95
CA GLY A 375 21.50 -23.04 13.00
C GLY A 375 20.75 -22.59 11.75
N ALA A 376 20.50 -21.29 11.57
CA ALA A 376 19.85 -20.77 10.39
C ALA A 376 20.87 -20.51 9.26
N GLY A 377 20.60 -21.05 8.09
CA GLY A 377 21.29 -20.71 6.84
C GLY A 377 20.61 -19.55 6.12
N HIS A 378 21.17 -19.20 4.96
CA HIS A 378 20.67 -18.08 4.16
C HIS A 378 19.21 -18.23 3.74
N PHE A 379 18.78 -19.45 3.40
CA PHE A 379 17.45 -19.74 2.84
C PHE A 379 16.40 -20.11 3.89
N TRP A 380 16.77 -20.18 5.17
CA TRP A 380 15.85 -20.47 6.28
C TRP A 380 15.09 -21.80 6.15
N HIS A 381 15.75 -22.83 5.56
CA HIS A 381 15.12 -24.15 5.32
C HIS A 381 15.33 -25.15 6.44
N GLU A 382 16.22 -24.88 7.37
CA GLU A 382 16.60 -25.78 8.44
C GLU A 382 15.44 -25.96 9.44
N ASN A 383 15.39 -27.10 10.10
CA ASN A 383 14.32 -27.43 11.04
C ASN A 383 14.24 -26.43 12.21
N GLY A 384 13.07 -25.89 12.44
CA GLY A 384 12.78 -25.00 13.56
C GLY A 384 13.24 -23.54 13.38
N VAL A 385 14.02 -23.20 12.34
CA VAL A 385 14.49 -21.83 12.14
C VAL A 385 13.36 -20.90 11.71
N GLU A 386 12.38 -21.39 10.95
CA GLU A 386 11.19 -20.61 10.57
C GLU A 386 10.44 -20.10 11.81
N VAL A 387 10.26 -20.96 12.82
CA VAL A 387 9.59 -20.57 14.07
C VAL A 387 10.34 -19.45 14.77
N ARG A 388 11.68 -19.51 14.79
CA ARG A 388 12.53 -18.46 15.38
C ARG A 388 12.45 -17.15 14.60
N LEU A 389 12.43 -17.22 13.26
CA LEU A 389 12.23 -16.04 12.41
C LEU A 389 10.87 -15.37 12.73
N ARG A 390 9.80 -16.16 12.77
CA ARG A 390 8.46 -15.67 13.12
C ARG A 390 8.41 -15.05 14.53
N SER A 391 9.04 -15.68 15.51
CA SER A 391 9.12 -15.14 16.88
C SER A 391 9.84 -13.79 16.89
N ALA A 392 11.01 -13.69 16.25
CA ALA A 392 11.77 -12.43 16.18
C ALA A 392 10.98 -11.29 15.50
N LEU A 393 10.27 -11.60 14.41
CA LEU A 393 9.41 -10.63 13.72
C LEU A 393 8.27 -10.17 14.64
N LYS A 394 7.60 -11.09 15.32
CA LYS A 394 6.48 -10.81 16.21
C LYS A 394 6.89 -10.00 17.43
N GLU A 395 8.01 -10.36 18.06
CA GLU A 395 8.56 -9.63 19.22
C GLU A 395 8.90 -8.20 18.83
N TRP A 396 9.59 -8.03 17.70
CA TRP A 396 9.93 -6.70 17.21
C TRP A 396 8.70 -5.88 16.81
N GLU A 397 7.74 -6.47 16.09
CA GLU A 397 6.49 -5.80 15.72
C GLU A 397 5.75 -5.30 16.97
N THR A 398 5.70 -6.11 18.02
CA THR A 398 5.07 -5.73 19.30
C THR A 398 5.80 -4.57 19.97
N ALA A 399 7.13 -4.56 19.92
CA ALA A 399 7.96 -3.52 20.53
C ALA A 399 7.86 -2.16 19.81
N ILE A 400 7.48 -2.16 18.54
CA ILE A 400 7.41 -0.95 17.70
C ILE A 400 6.00 -0.39 17.51
N ARG A 401 4.99 -0.98 18.11
CA ARG A 401 3.57 -0.49 18.03
C ARG A 401 3.35 0.91 18.57
#